data_6ec18a0297700bd34ca6527135174abc
#
_entry.id   6ec18a0297700bd34ca6527135174abc
#
_cell.length_a   1.000
_cell.length_b   1.000
_cell.length_c   1.000
_cell.angle_alpha   90.00
_cell.angle_beta   90.00
_cell.angle_gamma   90.00
#
_symmetry.space_group_name_H-M   'P 1'
#
loop_
_entity.id
_entity.type
_entity.pdbx_description
1 polymer ?
#
loop_
_entity_poly.entity_id
_entity_poly.type
_entity_poly.pdbx_seq_one_letter_code
_entity_poly.pdbx_strand_id
1 'polypeptide(L)'
;MSFPLVPQPTSITAAEGAPVTLDSVTRVVTDADLAPVAASLLGLPEAGDGAPAADQSTSPSVVVLEELDEIDDGVDPDDEAYVLRAGGTRVELAGTRAGLVRGLATLAQLRDLDLPGAPPGQVPAVRIEDRPRFEHRGLMVDLARHFFGLPTLRKVIDLMAAYKLNVLHLHLSDDQGWRIEIPDRPELAEVSGRTQVGEGPGGYLTVDDFAELVNYADERGIEVVPEIDMPGHVNAAQHAIGALTETGEPAEAYGGTEVGFSKLSLDNPATAPFIEDVLGTLTKLVNGSFLHVGGDEVHTMPREEYLGFIEHLGDAVTRAGKFPMLWGEAAGARLPFVAKLQLWDTNADPAPIAGAANAGAQVVLSPGNRVYLDMQYHEGFPLGQHWAGYVEVRDSYDWDPATYLDGVPPARIAGVEAAVWTEWIVTEEDLFTMLLPRLAAVAEVGWSAQDQRDWDGFVPRLRAQAPLWDANGLAYHPSEQVF
;
A
#
# COMPACT_ATOMS: atom_id res chain seq x y z
N MET A 1 -17.89 5.66 25.54
CA MET A 1 -16.64 4.89 25.67
C MET A 1 -15.87 5.09 24.39
N SER A 2 -14.62 5.45 24.44
CA SER A 2 -13.77 5.54 23.22
C SER A 2 -13.06 4.21 23.05
N PHE A 3 -13.17 3.60 21.86
CA PHE A 3 -12.45 2.39 21.49
C PHE A 3 -11.15 2.80 20.79
N PRO A 4 -10.00 2.20 21.14
CA PRO A 4 -8.72 2.58 20.58
C PRO A 4 -8.43 1.98 19.20
N LEU A 5 -9.45 1.94 18.33
CA LEU A 5 -9.33 1.44 16.95
C LEU A 5 -8.67 2.47 16.03
N VAL A 6 -7.80 1.99 15.15
CA VAL A 6 -7.15 2.75 14.09
C VAL A 6 -7.24 1.93 12.80
N PRO A 7 -7.79 2.46 11.70
CA PRO A 7 -8.55 3.73 11.60
C PRO A 7 -9.84 3.73 12.44
N GLN A 8 -10.29 4.94 12.80
CA GLN A 8 -11.54 5.11 13.52
C GLN A 8 -12.74 4.73 12.62
N PRO A 9 -13.62 3.80 13.08
CA PRO A 9 -14.83 3.46 12.34
C PRO A 9 -15.82 4.63 12.21
N THR A 10 -16.60 4.63 11.15
CA THR A 10 -17.66 5.62 10.90
C THR A 10 -18.66 5.69 12.06
N SER A 11 -19.05 4.53 12.61
CA SER A 11 -19.92 4.45 13.78
C SER A 11 -19.54 3.26 14.65
N ILE A 12 -19.49 3.49 15.97
CA ILE A 12 -19.32 2.43 16.98
C ILE A 12 -20.23 2.70 18.15
N THR A 13 -21.05 1.74 18.52
CA THR A 13 -21.98 1.82 19.65
C THR A 13 -21.85 0.58 20.53
N ALA A 14 -21.91 0.79 21.86
CA ALA A 14 -22.03 -0.33 22.79
C ALA A 14 -23.37 -1.05 22.57
N ALA A 15 -23.35 -2.38 22.57
CA ALA A 15 -24.54 -3.23 22.48
C ALA A 15 -24.82 -3.91 23.84
N GLU A 16 -26.00 -4.45 23.98
CA GLU A 16 -26.35 -5.29 25.14
C GLU A 16 -25.77 -6.68 24.97
N GLY A 17 -25.19 -7.22 26.04
CA GLY A 17 -24.65 -8.60 26.06
C GLY A 17 -23.31 -8.71 26.78
N ALA A 18 -22.90 -9.94 27.02
CA ALA A 18 -21.56 -10.23 27.51
C ALA A 18 -20.52 -10.12 26.40
N PRO A 19 -19.25 -9.82 26.69
CA PRO A 19 -18.16 -9.92 25.73
C PRO A 19 -18.07 -11.33 25.12
N VAL A 20 -17.64 -11.41 23.85
CA VAL A 20 -17.43 -12.67 23.12
C VAL A 20 -15.97 -13.09 23.28
N THR A 21 -15.70 -14.31 23.73
CA THR A 21 -14.35 -14.88 23.75
C THR A 21 -14.03 -15.49 22.40
N LEU A 22 -12.93 -15.05 21.77
CA LEU A 22 -12.40 -15.66 20.55
C LEU A 22 -11.14 -16.46 20.93
N ASP A 23 -11.23 -17.78 20.84
CA ASP A 23 -10.18 -18.70 21.23
C ASP A 23 -10.05 -19.87 20.23
N SER A 24 -9.24 -20.86 20.55
CA SER A 24 -8.96 -22.01 19.69
C SER A 24 -10.17 -22.92 19.39
N VAL A 25 -11.30 -22.72 20.08
CA VAL A 25 -12.56 -23.44 19.81
C VAL A 25 -13.58 -22.58 19.08
N THR A 26 -13.25 -21.33 18.77
CA THR A 26 -14.08 -20.44 17.95
C THR A 26 -14.24 -21.02 16.55
N ARG A 27 -15.47 -21.00 16.04
CA ARG A 27 -15.78 -21.46 14.68
C ARG A 27 -16.05 -20.29 13.78
N VAL A 28 -15.42 -20.31 12.59
CA VAL A 28 -15.76 -19.40 11.50
C VAL A 28 -16.79 -20.08 10.60
N VAL A 29 -17.89 -19.43 10.37
CA VAL A 29 -18.99 -19.87 9.47
C VAL A 29 -19.08 -18.84 8.35
N THR A 30 -18.86 -19.29 7.13
CA THR A 30 -18.90 -18.44 5.93
C THR A 30 -19.27 -19.26 4.71
N ASP A 31 -19.98 -18.66 3.77
CA ASP A 31 -20.30 -19.28 2.48
C ASP A 31 -19.20 -19.04 1.43
N ALA A 32 -18.26 -18.14 1.72
CA ALA A 32 -17.16 -17.77 0.83
C ALA A 32 -15.85 -18.50 1.24
N ASP A 33 -14.87 -18.52 0.34
CA ASP A 33 -13.50 -19.02 0.60
C ASP A 33 -12.70 -18.08 1.53
N LEU A 34 -13.39 -17.45 2.49
CA LEU A 34 -12.84 -16.52 3.47
C LEU A 34 -12.42 -17.21 4.77
N ALA A 35 -12.77 -18.48 4.98
CA ALA A 35 -12.43 -19.16 6.23
C ALA A 35 -10.92 -19.21 6.51
N PRO A 36 -10.02 -19.50 5.53
CA PRO A 36 -8.58 -19.44 5.74
C PRO A 36 -8.08 -18.01 6.05
N VAL A 37 -8.61 -17.02 5.34
CA VAL A 37 -8.27 -15.60 5.54
C VAL A 37 -8.70 -15.14 6.93
N ALA A 38 -9.92 -15.47 7.36
CA ALA A 38 -10.42 -15.14 8.68
C ALA A 38 -9.60 -15.83 9.78
N ALA A 39 -9.25 -17.11 9.59
CA ALA A 39 -8.39 -17.83 10.51
C ALA A 39 -7.01 -17.17 10.64
N SER A 40 -6.41 -16.78 9.51
CA SER A 40 -5.12 -16.07 9.46
C SER A 40 -5.19 -14.71 10.17
N LEU A 41 -6.14 -13.85 9.81
CA LEU A 41 -6.28 -12.51 10.38
C LEU A 41 -6.68 -12.53 11.87
N LEU A 42 -7.44 -13.53 12.29
CA LEU A 42 -7.84 -13.71 13.69
C LEU A 42 -6.90 -14.62 14.49
N GLY A 43 -5.81 -15.13 13.90
CA GLY A 43 -4.91 -16.06 14.59
C GLY A 43 -5.63 -17.30 15.14
N LEU A 44 -6.70 -17.74 14.48
CA LEU A 44 -7.47 -18.93 14.85
C LEU A 44 -6.88 -20.15 14.13
N PRO A 45 -7.00 -21.35 14.70
CA PRO A 45 -6.62 -22.56 13.99
C PRO A 45 -7.50 -22.74 12.74
N GLU A 46 -6.87 -23.14 11.62
CA GLU A 46 -7.63 -23.50 10.43
C GLU A 46 -8.67 -24.57 10.76
N ALA A 47 -9.87 -24.42 10.21
CA ALA A 47 -10.96 -25.38 10.38
C ALA A 47 -10.60 -26.70 9.68
N GLY A 48 -9.83 -27.55 10.37
CA GLY A 48 -9.60 -28.92 9.94
C GLY A 48 -10.78 -29.81 10.31
N ASP A 49 -11.05 -30.84 9.51
CA ASP A 49 -12.09 -31.85 9.71
C ASP A 49 -11.95 -32.69 11.02
N GLY A 50 -11.12 -32.24 11.93
CA GLY A 50 -10.77 -32.91 13.18
C GLY A 50 -10.67 -31.99 14.39
N ALA A 51 -11.59 -31.02 14.55
CA ALA A 51 -11.66 -30.22 15.78
C ALA A 51 -11.84 -31.14 17.00
N PRO A 52 -11.04 -31.01 18.10
CA PRO A 52 -11.23 -31.79 19.29
C PRO A 52 -12.65 -31.62 19.82
N ALA A 53 -13.27 -32.70 20.24
CA ALA A 53 -14.59 -32.65 20.83
C ALA A 53 -14.57 -31.66 22.01
N ALA A 54 -15.28 -30.54 21.85
CA ALA A 54 -15.38 -29.51 22.87
C ALA A 54 -15.90 -30.11 24.17
N ASP A 55 -15.31 -29.76 25.30
CA ASP A 55 -15.89 -29.99 26.61
C ASP A 55 -17.30 -29.38 26.58
N GLN A 56 -18.31 -30.18 26.82
CA GLN A 56 -19.74 -29.84 26.65
C GLN A 56 -20.26 -28.77 27.64
N SER A 57 -19.37 -28.15 28.41
CA SER A 57 -19.73 -27.17 29.44
C SER A 57 -19.84 -25.71 28.94
N THR A 58 -19.25 -25.40 27.77
CA THR A 58 -19.33 -24.05 27.16
C THR A 58 -19.69 -24.16 25.68
N SER A 59 -20.69 -23.46 25.21
CA SER A 59 -20.98 -23.33 23.78
C SER A 59 -19.81 -22.58 23.11
N PRO A 60 -19.21 -23.13 22.04
CA PRO A 60 -18.14 -22.43 21.33
C PRO A 60 -18.63 -21.10 20.77
N SER A 61 -17.79 -20.08 20.79
CA SER A 61 -18.07 -18.83 20.11
C SER A 61 -18.08 -19.06 18.60
N VAL A 62 -18.88 -18.26 17.89
CA VAL A 62 -19.06 -18.37 16.44
C VAL A 62 -18.83 -17.00 15.81
N VAL A 63 -17.97 -16.95 14.82
CA VAL A 63 -17.82 -15.81 13.90
C VAL A 63 -18.54 -16.18 12.61
N VAL A 64 -19.58 -15.42 12.27
CA VAL A 64 -20.37 -15.60 11.05
C VAL A 64 -20.00 -14.50 10.08
N LEU A 65 -19.54 -14.87 8.90
CA LEU A 65 -19.30 -13.96 7.79
C LEU A 65 -20.42 -14.13 6.79
N GLU A 66 -21.13 -13.06 6.51
CA GLU A 66 -22.21 -12.99 5.54
C GLU A 66 -21.78 -12.09 4.39
N GLU A 67 -21.47 -12.72 3.26
CA GLU A 67 -21.15 -11.99 2.03
C GLU A 67 -22.45 -11.50 1.40
N LEU A 68 -22.53 -10.21 1.15
CA LEU A 68 -23.69 -9.54 0.55
C LEU A 68 -23.31 -9.08 -0.84
N ASP A 69 -24.11 -9.44 -1.84
CA ASP A 69 -23.97 -8.94 -3.20
C ASP A 69 -24.25 -7.43 -3.28
N GLU A 70 -25.12 -6.94 -2.39
CA GLU A 70 -25.43 -5.53 -2.20
C GLU A 70 -25.67 -5.28 -0.69
N ILE A 71 -25.04 -4.25 -0.13
CA ILE A 71 -25.41 -3.75 1.19
C ILE A 71 -26.63 -2.86 0.99
N ASP A 72 -27.72 -3.13 1.71
CA ASP A 72 -29.00 -2.40 1.65
C ASP A 72 -28.73 -0.88 1.71
N ASP A 73 -28.97 -0.17 0.58
CA ASP A 73 -28.92 1.28 0.34
C ASP A 73 -28.18 1.66 -0.97
N GLY A 74 -27.96 0.72 -1.91
CA GLY A 74 -27.38 0.99 -3.23
C GLY A 74 -25.86 1.18 -3.21
N VAL A 75 -25.19 0.47 -2.33
CA VAL A 75 -23.73 0.42 -2.24
C VAL A 75 -23.17 -0.50 -3.32
N ASP A 76 -22.15 -0.01 -4.05
CA ASP A 76 -21.43 -0.74 -5.07
C ASP A 76 -20.85 -2.06 -4.50
N PRO A 77 -20.95 -3.21 -5.21
CA PRO A 77 -20.34 -4.47 -4.78
C PRO A 77 -18.83 -4.37 -4.50
N ASP A 78 -18.14 -3.40 -5.08
CA ASP A 78 -16.73 -3.12 -4.80
C ASP A 78 -16.53 -2.26 -3.53
N ASP A 79 -17.59 -1.87 -2.84
CA ASP A 79 -17.52 -1.07 -1.61
C ASP A 79 -16.95 -1.91 -0.46
N GLU A 80 -15.94 -1.38 0.23
CA GLU A 80 -15.32 -1.98 1.40
C GLU A 80 -16.11 -1.72 2.70
N ALA A 81 -17.40 -1.37 2.60
CA ALA A 81 -18.27 -1.16 3.74
C ALA A 81 -18.62 -2.48 4.43
N TYR A 82 -18.78 -2.43 5.75
CA TYR A 82 -19.20 -3.58 6.55
C TYR A 82 -20.01 -3.19 7.78
N VAL A 83 -20.76 -4.16 8.29
CA VAL A 83 -21.44 -4.10 9.59
C VAL A 83 -20.94 -5.23 10.46
N LEU A 84 -20.44 -4.90 11.67
CA LEU A 84 -20.00 -5.86 12.68
C LEU A 84 -20.91 -5.76 13.90
N ARG A 85 -21.41 -6.92 14.37
CA ARG A 85 -22.15 -7.07 15.62
C ARG A 85 -21.52 -8.15 16.47
N ALA A 86 -21.20 -7.83 17.71
CA ALA A 86 -20.63 -8.77 18.66
C ALA A 86 -21.41 -8.76 19.97
N GLY A 87 -21.60 -9.94 20.58
CA GLY A 87 -22.21 -10.09 21.90
C GLY A 87 -22.57 -11.54 22.25
N GLY A 88 -22.45 -11.90 23.52
CA GLY A 88 -22.73 -13.24 24.02
C GLY A 88 -21.72 -14.27 23.52
N THR A 89 -22.11 -15.11 22.58
CA THR A 89 -21.25 -16.15 21.98
C THR A 89 -21.11 -15.96 20.47
N ARG A 90 -21.48 -14.80 19.92
CA ARG A 90 -21.58 -14.61 18.47
C ARG A 90 -20.98 -13.29 18.04
N VAL A 91 -20.23 -13.34 16.95
CA VAL A 91 -19.85 -12.20 16.12
C VAL A 91 -20.48 -12.40 14.75
N GLU A 92 -21.17 -11.38 14.26
CA GLU A 92 -21.71 -11.32 12.90
C GLU A 92 -21.01 -10.21 12.16
N LEU A 93 -20.49 -10.51 10.98
CA LEU A 93 -19.87 -9.57 10.09
C LEU A 93 -20.50 -9.71 8.72
N ALA A 94 -21.12 -8.64 8.23
CA ALA A 94 -21.81 -8.58 6.95
C ALA A 94 -21.19 -7.48 6.08
N GLY A 95 -20.99 -7.76 4.81
CA GLY A 95 -20.40 -6.86 3.83
C GLY A 95 -20.09 -7.56 2.52
N THR A 96 -19.58 -6.82 1.54
CA THR A 96 -18.94 -7.42 0.36
C THR A 96 -17.72 -8.23 0.80
N ARG A 97 -17.13 -9.02 -0.08
CA ARG A 97 -15.88 -9.74 0.21
C ARG A 97 -14.79 -8.78 0.74
N ALA A 98 -14.59 -7.64 0.09
CA ALA A 98 -13.64 -6.62 0.53
C ALA A 98 -14.01 -6.05 1.90
N GLY A 99 -15.27 -5.69 2.11
CA GLY A 99 -15.79 -5.21 3.39
C GLY A 99 -15.61 -6.22 4.53
N LEU A 100 -15.80 -7.53 4.27
CA LEU A 100 -15.56 -8.59 5.25
C LEU A 100 -14.10 -8.63 5.70
N VAL A 101 -13.14 -8.49 4.78
CA VAL A 101 -11.69 -8.42 5.11
C VAL A 101 -11.39 -7.20 5.99
N ARG A 102 -11.96 -6.02 5.68
CA ARG A 102 -11.81 -4.81 6.52
C ARG A 102 -12.45 -4.96 7.90
N GLY A 103 -13.59 -5.61 7.95
CA GLY A 103 -14.26 -5.93 9.20
C GLY A 103 -13.49 -6.93 10.06
N LEU A 104 -12.83 -7.92 9.46
CA LEU A 104 -11.94 -8.87 10.16
C LEU A 104 -10.74 -8.14 10.77
N ALA A 105 -10.14 -7.16 10.09
CA ALA A 105 -9.09 -6.32 10.65
C ALA A 105 -9.56 -5.55 11.90
N THR A 106 -10.77 -5.01 11.86
CA THR A 106 -11.40 -4.36 13.03
C THR A 106 -11.66 -5.36 14.16
N LEU A 107 -12.14 -6.55 13.82
CA LEU A 107 -12.38 -7.62 14.81
C LEU A 107 -11.09 -8.08 15.49
N ALA A 108 -9.99 -8.18 14.74
CA ALA A 108 -8.67 -8.50 15.29
C ALA A 108 -8.22 -7.43 16.31
N GLN A 109 -8.33 -6.13 15.96
CA GLN A 109 -8.02 -5.06 16.91
C GLN A 109 -8.92 -5.10 18.15
N LEU A 110 -10.23 -5.35 17.99
CA LEU A 110 -11.16 -5.47 19.13
C LEU A 110 -10.81 -6.63 20.06
N ARG A 111 -10.25 -7.71 19.55
CA ARG A 111 -9.80 -8.87 20.35
C ARG A 111 -8.49 -8.59 21.08
N ASP A 112 -7.54 -7.95 20.40
CA ASP A 112 -6.14 -7.90 20.84
C ASP A 112 -5.80 -6.65 21.67
N LEU A 113 -6.60 -5.59 21.54
CA LEU A 113 -6.43 -4.37 22.33
C LEU A 113 -7.04 -4.50 23.74
N ASP A 114 -6.46 -3.77 24.71
CA ASP A 114 -7.05 -3.61 26.03
C ASP A 114 -8.24 -2.65 25.95
N LEU A 115 -9.44 -3.19 26.08
CA LEU A 115 -10.67 -2.46 25.85
C LEU A 115 -11.48 -2.28 27.14
N PRO A 116 -12.17 -1.14 27.30
CA PRO A 116 -13.08 -0.93 28.41
C PRO A 116 -14.19 -2.00 28.44
N GLY A 117 -14.22 -2.82 29.49
CA GLY A 117 -15.28 -3.81 29.71
C GLY A 117 -15.03 -5.18 29.05
N ALA A 118 -13.89 -5.38 28.38
CA ALA A 118 -13.47 -6.67 27.86
C ALA A 118 -11.96 -6.82 28.04
N PRO A 119 -11.48 -7.88 28.73
CA PRO A 119 -10.04 -8.16 28.81
C PRO A 119 -9.50 -8.59 27.45
N PRO A 120 -8.17 -8.53 27.22
CA PRO A 120 -7.55 -9.03 26.01
C PRO A 120 -8.00 -10.47 25.67
N GLY A 121 -8.25 -10.74 24.40
CA GLY A 121 -8.83 -12.00 23.92
C GLY A 121 -10.36 -12.05 23.92
N GLN A 122 -11.01 -10.99 24.38
CA GLN A 122 -12.47 -10.87 24.33
C GLN A 122 -12.91 -9.63 23.54
N VAL A 123 -13.93 -9.82 22.72
CA VAL A 123 -14.57 -8.74 21.94
C VAL A 123 -15.74 -8.19 22.74
N PRO A 124 -15.78 -6.89 23.06
CA PRO A 124 -16.90 -6.30 23.79
C PRO A 124 -18.21 -6.40 22.98
N ALA A 125 -19.34 -6.32 23.68
CA ALA A 125 -20.62 -6.24 22.98
C ALA A 125 -20.74 -4.89 22.28
N VAL A 126 -20.67 -4.89 20.94
CA VAL A 126 -20.64 -3.69 20.09
C VAL A 126 -21.40 -3.89 18.79
N ARG A 127 -21.85 -2.77 18.22
CA ARG A 127 -22.24 -2.64 16.82
C ARG A 127 -21.36 -1.59 16.15
N ILE A 128 -20.75 -1.96 15.02
CA ILE A 128 -19.93 -1.10 14.18
C ILE A 128 -20.55 -1.07 12.78
N GLU A 129 -20.62 0.12 12.21
CA GLU A 129 -20.90 0.37 10.80
C GLU A 129 -19.76 1.21 10.26
N ASP A 130 -19.13 0.77 9.18
CA ASP A 130 -17.88 1.36 8.74
C ASP A 130 -17.72 1.29 7.22
N ARG A 131 -17.03 2.29 6.66
CA ARG A 131 -16.69 2.38 5.24
C ARG A 131 -15.50 3.31 5.03
N PRO A 132 -14.71 3.13 3.95
CA PRO A 132 -13.63 4.05 3.63
C PRO A 132 -14.12 5.39 3.08
N ARG A 133 -13.32 6.41 3.29
CA ARG A 133 -13.48 7.72 2.66
C ARG A 133 -12.99 7.75 1.22
N PHE A 134 -11.88 7.09 0.93
CA PHE A 134 -11.23 7.04 -0.38
C PHE A 134 -11.07 5.59 -0.85
N GLU A 135 -11.19 5.39 -2.16
CA GLU A 135 -11.01 4.10 -2.83
C GLU A 135 -9.53 3.64 -2.80
N HIS A 136 -8.59 4.57 -2.95
CA HIS A 136 -7.15 4.28 -2.99
C HIS A 136 -6.51 4.66 -1.65
N ARG A 137 -5.94 3.68 -0.95
CA ARG A 137 -5.22 3.84 0.31
C ARG A 137 -3.95 3.01 0.24
N GLY A 138 -2.89 3.61 -0.30
CA GLY A 138 -1.69 2.92 -0.72
C GLY A 138 -0.52 3.04 0.26
N LEU A 139 0.40 2.12 0.06
CA LEU A 139 1.78 2.20 0.53
C LEU A 139 2.71 1.79 -0.62
N MET A 140 3.59 2.69 -1.04
CA MET A 140 4.72 2.37 -1.92
C MET A 140 5.93 1.96 -1.10
N VAL A 141 6.59 0.89 -1.51
CA VAL A 141 7.87 0.43 -0.96
C VAL A 141 8.90 0.34 -2.08
N ASP A 142 9.99 1.08 -1.91
CA ASP A 142 11.14 1.01 -2.82
C ASP A 142 11.97 -0.25 -2.52
N LEU A 143 12.05 -1.14 -3.49
CA LEU A 143 12.90 -2.33 -3.46
C LEU A 143 14.19 -2.14 -4.28
N ALA A 144 14.24 -1.08 -5.10
CA ALA A 144 15.34 -0.87 -6.02
C ALA A 144 16.61 -0.34 -5.32
N ARG A 145 16.48 0.59 -4.37
CA ARG A 145 17.62 1.14 -3.63
C ARG A 145 18.16 0.15 -2.63
N HIS A 146 17.29 -0.47 -1.80
CA HIS A 146 17.64 -1.64 -0.98
C HIS A 146 16.55 -2.70 -1.09
N PHE A 147 16.96 -3.96 -1.20
CA PHE A 147 16.03 -5.07 -1.45
C PHE A 147 15.47 -5.65 -0.15
N PHE A 148 14.16 -5.75 -0.08
CA PHE A 148 13.43 -6.48 0.96
C PHE A 148 12.73 -7.70 0.36
N GLY A 149 13.05 -8.89 0.87
CA GLY A 149 12.49 -10.15 0.37
C GLY A 149 11.09 -10.44 0.89
N LEU A 150 10.52 -11.56 0.41
CA LEU A 150 9.16 -12.01 0.74
C LEU A 150 8.83 -12.00 2.25
N PRO A 151 9.70 -12.43 3.18
CA PRO A 151 9.35 -12.42 4.59
C PRO A 151 9.03 -11.03 5.12
N THR A 152 9.80 -10.02 4.73
CA THR A 152 9.57 -8.62 5.12
C THR A 152 8.33 -8.06 4.43
N LEU A 153 8.15 -8.33 3.14
CA LEU A 153 6.99 -7.86 2.38
C LEU A 153 5.68 -8.46 2.90
N ARG A 154 5.67 -9.70 3.37
CA ARG A 154 4.49 -10.28 4.04
C ARG A 154 4.14 -9.54 5.32
N LYS A 155 5.12 -9.15 6.15
CA LYS A 155 4.88 -8.31 7.34
C LYS A 155 4.33 -6.93 6.97
N VAL A 156 4.81 -6.33 5.87
CA VAL A 156 4.27 -5.08 5.33
C VAL A 156 2.80 -5.27 4.94
N ILE A 157 2.47 -6.33 4.21
CA ILE A 157 1.09 -6.65 3.82
C ILE A 157 0.20 -6.88 5.04
N ASP A 158 0.66 -7.60 6.06
CA ASP A 158 -0.10 -7.82 7.30
C ASP A 158 -0.35 -6.49 8.04
N LEU A 159 0.65 -5.60 8.10
CA LEU A 159 0.51 -4.27 8.67
C LEU A 159 -0.49 -3.41 7.88
N MET A 160 -0.43 -3.45 6.55
CA MET A 160 -1.38 -2.77 5.67
C MET A 160 -2.81 -3.26 5.89
N ALA A 161 -3.00 -4.58 5.97
CA ALA A 161 -4.30 -5.20 6.23
C ALA A 161 -4.86 -4.77 7.59
N ALA A 162 -4.03 -4.75 8.64
CA ALA A 162 -4.42 -4.31 9.98
C ALA A 162 -4.93 -2.87 10.01
N TYR A 163 -4.40 -2.00 9.15
CA TYR A 163 -4.80 -0.59 9.01
C TYR A 163 -5.69 -0.30 7.80
N LYS A 164 -6.25 -1.34 7.15
CA LYS A 164 -7.22 -1.21 6.05
C LYS A 164 -6.66 -0.47 4.82
N LEU A 165 -5.34 -0.49 4.61
CA LEU A 165 -4.74 -0.09 3.34
C LEU A 165 -5.05 -1.15 2.28
N ASN A 166 -5.18 -0.74 1.01
CA ASN A 166 -5.64 -1.65 -0.05
C ASN A 166 -4.79 -1.66 -1.32
N VAL A 167 -3.74 -0.86 -1.39
CA VAL A 167 -2.82 -0.86 -2.53
C VAL A 167 -1.38 -0.95 -2.04
N LEU A 168 -0.68 -2.02 -2.42
CA LEU A 168 0.77 -2.15 -2.26
C LEU A 168 1.44 -1.81 -3.59
N HIS A 169 2.04 -0.63 -3.64
CA HIS A 169 2.84 -0.19 -4.77
C HIS A 169 4.30 -0.61 -4.55
N LEU A 170 4.87 -1.35 -5.49
CA LEU A 170 6.25 -1.82 -5.42
C LEU A 170 7.10 -1.14 -6.49
N HIS A 171 8.02 -0.31 -6.06
CA HIS A 171 9.03 0.30 -6.93
C HIS A 171 10.15 -0.71 -7.19
N LEU A 172 10.07 -1.38 -8.37
CA LEU A 172 10.85 -2.59 -8.68
C LEU A 172 12.11 -2.33 -9.50
N SER A 173 12.28 -1.14 -10.02
CA SER A 173 13.48 -0.77 -10.79
C SER A 173 13.83 0.69 -10.61
N ASP A 174 15.12 0.96 -10.57
CA ASP A 174 15.69 2.30 -10.54
C ASP A 174 17.14 2.26 -11.06
N ASP A 175 17.89 3.35 -10.91
CA ASP A 175 19.30 3.42 -11.33
C ASP A 175 20.20 2.41 -10.62
N GLN A 176 19.84 2.03 -9.37
CA GLN A 176 20.66 1.19 -8.51
C GLN A 176 20.38 -0.30 -8.63
N GLY A 177 19.17 -0.69 -9.09
CA GLY A 177 18.84 -2.09 -9.10
C GLY A 177 17.54 -2.45 -9.82
N TRP A 178 17.44 -3.72 -10.21
CA TRP A 178 16.27 -4.33 -10.85
C TRP A 178 15.74 -5.48 -10.00
N ARG A 179 14.46 -5.51 -9.63
CA ARG A 179 13.95 -6.34 -8.53
C ARG A 179 12.91 -7.38 -8.90
N ILE A 180 12.67 -7.58 -10.20
CA ILE A 180 11.71 -8.59 -10.69
C ILE A 180 12.29 -9.38 -11.86
N GLU A 181 12.12 -10.69 -11.83
CA GLU A 181 12.48 -11.55 -12.95
C GLU A 181 11.56 -11.30 -14.14
N ILE A 182 12.18 -11.07 -15.31
CA ILE A 182 11.52 -11.00 -16.61
C ILE A 182 12.04 -12.19 -17.45
N PRO A 183 11.26 -13.26 -17.64
CA PRO A 183 11.75 -14.50 -18.29
C PRO A 183 12.34 -14.30 -19.70
N ASP A 184 11.81 -13.33 -20.46
CA ASP A 184 12.31 -13.00 -21.79
C ASP A 184 13.56 -12.08 -21.74
N ARG A 185 13.93 -11.59 -20.54
CA ARG A 185 15.07 -10.70 -20.28
C ARG A 185 15.76 -11.06 -18.95
N PRO A 186 16.27 -12.31 -18.80
CA PRO A 186 16.80 -12.78 -17.50
C PRO A 186 17.99 -11.97 -17.02
N GLU A 187 18.77 -11.34 -17.93
CA GLU A 187 19.90 -10.47 -17.60
C GLU A 187 19.52 -9.30 -16.68
N LEU A 188 18.29 -8.81 -16.74
CA LEU A 188 17.82 -7.72 -15.84
C LEU A 188 17.97 -8.11 -14.37
N ALA A 189 17.46 -9.26 -13.99
CA ALA A 189 17.54 -9.76 -12.61
C ALA A 189 18.92 -10.37 -12.29
N GLU A 190 19.52 -11.12 -13.23
CA GLU A 190 20.78 -11.81 -13.00
C GLU A 190 21.98 -10.87 -12.86
N VAL A 191 21.97 -9.72 -13.54
CA VAL A 191 23.03 -8.70 -13.49
C VAL A 191 22.65 -7.61 -12.49
N SER A 192 21.58 -6.88 -12.74
CA SER A 192 21.20 -5.68 -11.96
C SER A 192 20.35 -5.99 -10.72
N GLY A 193 19.97 -7.25 -10.51
CA GLY A 193 19.48 -7.73 -9.22
C GLY A 193 20.57 -7.83 -8.15
N ARG A 194 21.85 -7.72 -8.52
CA ARG A 194 23.00 -7.81 -7.59
C ARG A 194 23.57 -6.46 -7.19
N THR A 195 22.98 -5.38 -7.63
CA THR A 195 23.39 -4.00 -7.35
C THR A 195 22.38 -3.31 -6.43
N GLN A 196 22.80 -2.30 -5.70
CA GLN A 196 21.99 -1.48 -4.80
C GLN A 196 22.72 -0.18 -4.46
N VAL A 197 22.13 0.68 -3.62
CA VAL A 197 22.84 1.84 -3.06
C VAL A 197 24.04 1.35 -2.24
N GLY A 198 25.20 1.96 -2.45
CA GLY A 198 26.44 1.55 -1.81
C GLY A 198 26.91 0.16 -2.25
N GLU A 199 27.41 -0.61 -1.29
CA GLU A 199 27.86 -2.00 -1.50
C GLU A 199 26.89 -2.95 -0.78
N GLY A 200 26.45 -4.02 -1.45
CA GLY A 200 25.57 -5.01 -0.84
C GLY A 200 25.19 -6.12 -1.81
N PRO A 201 24.44 -7.12 -1.32
CA PRO A 201 24.13 -8.29 -2.10
C PRO A 201 23.05 -8.05 -3.16
N GLY A 202 22.30 -6.94 -3.08
CA GLY A 202 21.09 -6.76 -3.86
C GLY A 202 20.03 -7.83 -3.54
N GLY A 203 19.26 -8.20 -4.53
CA GLY A 203 18.20 -9.21 -4.50
C GLY A 203 17.16 -8.93 -5.56
N TYR A 204 16.32 -9.91 -5.84
CA TYR A 204 15.15 -9.76 -6.71
C TYR A 204 14.10 -10.81 -6.37
N LEU A 205 12.87 -10.58 -6.79
CA LEU A 205 11.78 -11.53 -6.72
C LEU A 205 11.74 -12.35 -8.02
N THR A 206 11.73 -13.67 -7.90
CA THR A 206 11.42 -14.54 -9.03
C THR A 206 9.95 -14.39 -9.42
N VAL A 207 9.57 -14.89 -10.60
CA VAL A 207 8.16 -14.94 -11.02
C VAL A 207 7.30 -15.65 -9.97
N ASP A 208 7.81 -16.76 -9.41
CA ASP A 208 7.10 -17.54 -8.39
C ASP A 208 6.99 -16.77 -7.06
N ASP A 209 8.05 -16.08 -6.62
CA ASP A 209 8.02 -15.23 -5.42
C ASP A 209 7.00 -14.10 -5.58
N PHE A 210 6.97 -13.46 -6.74
CA PHE A 210 6.05 -12.36 -7.00
C PHE A 210 4.60 -12.85 -7.07
N ALA A 211 4.35 -13.98 -7.70
CA ALA A 211 3.01 -14.59 -7.75
C ALA A 211 2.52 -14.98 -6.34
N GLU A 212 3.41 -15.51 -5.49
CA GLU A 212 3.11 -15.81 -4.10
C GLU A 212 2.76 -14.53 -3.32
N LEU A 213 3.52 -13.44 -3.52
CA LEU A 213 3.26 -12.15 -2.90
C LEU A 213 1.90 -11.58 -3.31
N VAL A 214 1.59 -11.61 -4.62
CA VAL A 214 0.30 -11.14 -5.16
C VAL A 214 -0.87 -11.92 -4.55
N ASN A 215 -0.78 -13.25 -4.49
CA ASN A 215 -1.82 -14.06 -3.87
C ASN A 215 -1.99 -13.74 -2.38
N TYR A 216 -0.89 -13.58 -1.65
CA TYR A 216 -0.90 -13.26 -0.21
C TYR A 216 -1.55 -11.89 0.06
N ALA A 217 -1.31 -10.90 -0.82
CA ALA A 217 -1.93 -9.58 -0.76
C ALA A 217 -3.43 -9.63 -1.11
N ASP A 218 -3.78 -10.36 -2.18
CA ASP A 218 -5.17 -10.51 -2.66
C ASP A 218 -6.08 -11.14 -1.60
N GLU A 219 -5.61 -12.18 -0.90
CA GLU A 219 -6.31 -12.76 0.24
C GLU A 219 -6.68 -11.73 1.32
N ARG A 220 -5.90 -10.67 1.46
CA ARG A 220 -6.07 -9.56 2.41
C ARG A 220 -6.75 -8.34 1.80
N GLY A 221 -7.29 -8.47 0.58
CA GLY A 221 -7.93 -7.39 -0.15
C GLY A 221 -6.97 -6.26 -0.50
N ILE A 222 -5.71 -6.57 -0.79
CA ILE A 222 -4.67 -5.61 -1.18
C ILE A 222 -4.27 -5.87 -2.62
N GLU A 223 -4.47 -4.87 -3.49
CA GLU A 223 -3.98 -4.88 -4.86
C GLU A 223 -2.48 -4.61 -4.88
N VAL A 224 -1.71 -5.40 -5.63
CA VAL A 224 -0.28 -5.13 -5.88
C VAL A 224 -0.15 -4.37 -7.20
N VAL A 225 0.42 -3.17 -7.15
CA VAL A 225 0.75 -2.33 -8.30
C VAL A 225 2.26 -2.34 -8.48
N PRO A 226 2.81 -3.08 -9.47
CA PRO A 226 4.24 -3.03 -9.76
C PRO A 226 4.57 -1.78 -10.55
N GLU A 227 5.72 -1.18 -10.21
CA GLU A 227 6.31 -0.08 -10.96
C GLU A 227 7.61 -0.51 -11.62
N ILE A 228 7.71 -0.21 -12.91
CA ILE A 228 8.98 -0.12 -13.63
C ILE A 228 9.09 1.30 -14.17
N ASP A 229 9.98 2.05 -13.60
CA ASP A 229 10.14 3.46 -13.92
C ASP A 229 10.79 3.66 -15.29
N MET A 230 10.15 4.51 -16.08
CA MET A 230 10.60 4.92 -17.42
C MET A 230 10.03 6.31 -17.76
N PRO A 231 10.73 7.13 -18.54
CA PRO A 231 12.03 6.89 -19.21
C PRO A 231 13.25 7.17 -18.37
N GLY A 232 13.15 7.80 -17.20
CA GLY A 232 14.21 7.99 -16.22
C GLY A 232 14.43 6.77 -15.35
N HIS A 233 15.37 6.87 -14.37
CA HIS A 233 15.61 5.82 -13.37
C HIS A 233 15.93 4.44 -13.96
N VAL A 234 16.69 4.41 -15.06
CA VAL A 234 16.86 3.21 -15.91
C VAL A 234 18.30 2.71 -15.99
N ASN A 235 19.22 3.26 -15.20
CA ASN A 235 20.63 2.84 -15.28
C ASN A 235 20.81 1.35 -15.01
N ALA A 236 20.06 0.75 -14.07
CA ALA A 236 20.15 -0.68 -13.84
C ALA A 236 19.72 -1.52 -15.06
N ALA A 237 18.68 -1.09 -15.79
CA ALA A 237 18.30 -1.72 -17.05
C ALA A 237 19.39 -1.56 -18.11
N GLN A 238 19.99 -0.38 -18.21
CA GLN A 238 21.08 -0.09 -19.15
C GLN A 238 22.40 -0.80 -18.76
N HIS A 239 22.62 -1.05 -17.47
CA HIS A 239 23.74 -1.85 -16.97
C HIS A 239 23.59 -3.31 -17.37
N ALA A 240 22.39 -3.87 -17.29
CA ALA A 240 22.13 -5.24 -17.71
C ALA A 240 22.08 -5.41 -19.24
N ILE A 241 21.52 -4.41 -19.94
CA ILE A 241 21.26 -4.51 -21.39
C ILE A 241 21.90 -3.32 -22.11
N GLY A 242 23.14 -3.47 -22.53
CA GLY A 242 23.90 -2.42 -23.24
C GLY A 242 23.19 -1.86 -24.49
N ALA A 243 22.36 -2.67 -25.16
CA ALA A 243 21.57 -2.20 -26.29
C ALA A 243 20.58 -1.05 -25.98
N LEU A 244 20.26 -0.83 -24.71
CA LEU A 244 19.41 0.28 -24.23
C LEU A 244 20.17 1.61 -24.10
N THR A 245 21.50 1.60 -24.16
CA THR A 245 22.31 2.82 -24.13
C THR A 245 22.51 3.39 -25.55
N GLU A 246 22.90 4.65 -25.62
CA GLU A 246 23.26 5.32 -26.89
C GLU A 246 24.53 4.70 -27.54
N THR A 247 25.42 4.13 -26.74
CA THR A 247 26.69 3.53 -27.20
C THR A 247 26.56 2.09 -27.62
N GLY A 248 25.52 1.39 -27.19
CA GLY A 248 25.34 -0.05 -27.33
C GLY A 248 26.15 -0.89 -26.32
N GLU A 249 26.94 -0.24 -25.44
CA GLU A 249 27.70 -0.91 -24.39
C GLU A 249 26.96 -0.77 -23.03
N PRO A 250 27.05 -1.78 -22.14
CA PRO A 250 26.47 -1.69 -20.82
C PRO A 250 26.93 -0.45 -20.04
N ALA A 251 25.99 0.20 -19.37
CA ALA A 251 26.32 1.27 -18.42
C ALA A 251 27.09 0.71 -17.22
N GLU A 252 27.89 1.54 -16.55
CA GLU A 252 28.48 1.16 -15.26
C GLU A 252 27.41 1.01 -14.21
N ALA A 253 27.56 0.05 -13.28
CA ALA A 253 26.67 -0.10 -12.14
C ALA A 253 26.68 1.17 -11.29
N TYR A 254 25.49 1.63 -10.87
CA TYR A 254 25.37 2.85 -10.08
C TYR A 254 24.97 2.53 -8.63
N GLY A 255 25.74 3.01 -7.68
CA GLY A 255 25.49 2.82 -6.25
C GLY A 255 25.34 4.14 -5.48
N GLY A 256 25.16 5.26 -6.19
CA GLY A 256 24.90 6.58 -5.59
C GLY A 256 23.42 6.84 -5.37
N THR A 257 23.09 8.07 -4.97
CA THR A 257 21.73 8.53 -4.68
C THR A 257 21.32 9.76 -5.50
N GLU A 258 22.15 10.18 -6.47
CA GLU A 258 21.76 11.25 -7.41
C GLU A 258 20.78 10.70 -8.44
N VAL A 259 19.85 11.54 -8.90
CA VAL A 259 18.74 11.18 -9.79
C VAL A 259 18.77 11.99 -11.09
N GLY A 260 17.95 11.61 -12.08
CA GLY A 260 17.68 12.40 -13.28
C GLY A 260 18.76 12.36 -14.37
N PHE A 261 19.76 11.47 -14.28
CA PHE A 261 20.88 11.39 -15.22
C PHE A 261 20.69 10.30 -16.30
N SER A 262 19.97 9.22 -16.01
CA SER A 262 19.71 8.12 -16.92
C SER A 262 18.42 8.32 -17.71
N LYS A 263 18.35 7.78 -18.92
CA LYS A 263 17.12 7.82 -19.72
C LYS A 263 17.10 6.78 -20.83
N LEU A 264 15.89 6.35 -21.20
CA LEU A 264 15.61 5.64 -22.44
C LEU A 264 15.17 6.64 -23.53
N SER A 265 15.37 6.27 -24.79
CA SER A 265 14.86 7.03 -25.93
C SER A 265 14.09 6.10 -26.89
N LEU A 266 12.95 6.57 -27.42
CA LEU A 266 12.21 5.84 -28.46
C LEU A 266 12.93 5.78 -29.80
N ASP A 267 13.91 6.64 -30.02
CA ASP A 267 14.77 6.59 -31.22
C ASP A 267 15.73 5.38 -31.17
N ASN A 268 15.96 4.82 -29.98
CA ASN A 268 16.71 3.56 -29.85
C ASN A 268 15.79 2.37 -30.18
N PRO A 269 16.12 1.57 -31.22
CA PRO A 269 15.26 0.45 -31.67
C PRO A 269 15.10 -0.67 -30.64
N ALA A 270 15.94 -0.73 -29.59
CA ALA A 270 15.82 -1.71 -28.51
C ALA A 270 14.77 -1.32 -27.46
N THR A 271 14.39 -0.03 -27.34
CA THR A 271 13.52 0.48 -26.27
C THR A 271 12.10 -0.06 -26.38
N ALA A 272 11.46 0.02 -27.53
CA ALA A 272 10.06 -0.42 -27.66
C ALA A 272 9.89 -1.92 -27.39
N PRO A 273 10.74 -2.84 -27.94
CA PRO A 273 10.67 -4.26 -27.58
C PRO A 273 10.94 -4.52 -26.08
N PHE A 274 11.84 -3.77 -25.46
CA PHE A 274 12.09 -3.86 -24.01
C PHE A 274 10.83 -3.53 -23.20
N ILE A 275 10.17 -2.42 -23.51
CA ILE A 275 8.92 -2.01 -22.87
C ILE A 275 7.84 -3.10 -23.01
N GLU A 276 7.68 -3.65 -24.22
CA GLU A 276 6.67 -4.67 -24.50
C GLU A 276 6.92 -5.98 -23.73
N ASP A 277 8.18 -6.46 -23.66
CA ASP A 277 8.55 -7.68 -22.92
C ASP A 277 8.31 -7.50 -21.41
N VAL A 278 8.72 -6.35 -20.84
CA VAL A 278 8.56 -6.04 -19.43
C VAL A 278 7.08 -5.92 -19.04
N LEU A 279 6.34 -5.06 -19.72
CA LEU A 279 4.91 -4.85 -19.42
C LEU A 279 4.10 -6.13 -19.69
N GLY A 280 4.43 -6.88 -20.75
CA GLY A 280 3.80 -8.16 -21.09
C GLY A 280 4.00 -9.23 -20.01
N THR A 281 5.12 -9.19 -19.28
CA THR A 281 5.37 -10.06 -18.12
C THR A 281 4.55 -9.59 -16.92
N LEU A 282 4.66 -8.32 -16.52
CA LEU A 282 3.97 -7.79 -15.35
C LEU A 282 2.45 -7.94 -15.43
N THR A 283 1.88 -7.71 -16.60
CA THR A 283 0.43 -7.87 -16.84
C THR A 283 -0.08 -9.26 -16.48
N LYS A 284 0.72 -10.30 -16.66
CA LYS A 284 0.35 -11.68 -16.35
C LYS A 284 0.51 -12.02 -14.88
N LEU A 285 1.32 -11.26 -14.16
CA LEU A 285 1.66 -11.53 -12.76
C LEU A 285 0.72 -10.86 -11.76
N VAL A 286 -0.03 -9.82 -12.18
CA VAL A 286 -0.93 -9.09 -11.28
C VAL A 286 -2.39 -9.27 -11.66
N ASN A 287 -3.23 -9.42 -10.64
CA ASN A 287 -4.69 -9.48 -10.80
C ASN A 287 -5.30 -8.06 -10.92
N GLY A 288 -4.64 -7.05 -10.34
CA GLY A 288 -5.08 -5.66 -10.31
C GLY A 288 -5.18 -5.01 -11.68
N SER A 289 -5.80 -3.85 -11.70
CA SER A 289 -6.10 -3.13 -12.95
C SER A 289 -5.00 -2.17 -13.39
N PHE A 290 -4.06 -1.82 -12.52
CA PHE A 290 -3.06 -0.78 -12.76
C PHE A 290 -1.64 -1.34 -12.88
N LEU A 291 -0.84 -0.71 -13.75
CA LEU A 291 0.62 -0.80 -13.75
C LEU A 291 1.16 0.63 -13.61
N HIS A 292 2.13 0.81 -12.70
CA HIS A 292 2.84 2.08 -12.58
C HIS A 292 4.07 2.06 -13.49
N VAL A 293 4.26 3.12 -14.27
CA VAL A 293 5.35 3.22 -15.25
C VAL A 293 6.26 4.43 -15.02
N GLY A 294 6.23 4.98 -13.80
CA GLY A 294 7.11 6.05 -13.34
C GLY A 294 6.85 7.39 -14.02
N GLY A 295 7.90 7.98 -14.56
CA GLY A 295 7.86 9.19 -15.36
C GLY A 295 8.40 10.43 -14.66
N ASP A 296 8.97 10.28 -13.47
CA ASP A 296 9.53 11.38 -12.69
C ASP A 296 10.99 11.71 -13.06
N GLU A 297 11.41 12.87 -12.65
CA GLU A 297 12.80 13.38 -12.62
C GLU A 297 13.62 13.24 -13.92
N VAL A 298 13.00 13.21 -15.09
CA VAL A 298 13.68 13.05 -16.39
C VAL A 298 14.30 14.39 -16.85
N HIS A 299 15.29 14.87 -16.10
CA HIS A 299 15.85 16.21 -16.28
C HIS A 299 16.64 16.40 -17.60
N THR A 300 17.10 15.32 -18.21
CA THR A 300 17.95 15.34 -19.41
C THR A 300 17.18 15.21 -20.72
N MET A 301 15.84 15.11 -20.69
CA MET A 301 14.99 14.94 -21.87
C MET A 301 14.19 16.20 -22.16
N PRO A 302 14.14 16.67 -23.43
CA PRO A 302 13.26 17.77 -23.82
C PRO A 302 11.79 17.42 -23.55
N ARG A 303 10.99 18.39 -23.09
CA ARG A 303 9.59 18.16 -22.69
C ARG A 303 8.74 17.50 -23.77
N GLU A 304 8.90 17.86 -25.04
CA GLU A 304 8.15 17.27 -26.15
C GLU A 304 8.49 15.78 -26.34
N GLU A 305 9.76 15.43 -26.26
CA GLU A 305 10.24 14.03 -26.32
C GLU A 305 9.71 13.23 -25.13
N TYR A 306 9.78 13.80 -23.93
CA TYR A 306 9.25 13.21 -22.71
C TYR A 306 7.74 12.91 -22.82
N LEU A 307 6.93 13.90 -23.23
CA LEU A 307 5.48 13.68 -23.41
C LEU A 307 5.19 12.60 -24.45
N GLY A 308 5.93 12.55 -25.55
CA GLY A 308 5.82 11.48 -26.56
C GLY A 308 6.16 10.11 -25.99
N PHE A 309 7.16 10.02 -25.09
CA PHE A 309 7.51 8.78 -24.42
C PHE A 309 6.40 8.34 -23.45
N ILE A 310 5.89 9.25 -22.61
CA ILE A 310 4.79 8.97 -21.68
C ILE A 310 3.51 8.52 -22.41
N GLU A 311 3.18 9.14 -23.54
CA GLU A 311 2.05 8.71 -24.37
C GLU A 311 2.26 7.28 -24.93
N HIS A 312 3.49 6.95 -25.34
CA HIS A 312 3.84 5.59 -25.79
C HIS A 312 3.68 4.58 -24.65
N LEU A 313 4.14 4.88 -23.43
CA LEU A 313 3.95 4.03 -22.25
C LEU A 313 2.46 3.82 -21.94
N GLY A 314 1.68 4.89 -21.89
CA GLY A 314 0.23 4.80 -21.64
C GLY A 314 -0.50 3.94 -22.66
N ASP A 315 -0.14 4.06 -23.95
CA ASP A 315 -0.66 3.24 -25.01
C ASP A 315 -0.19 1.76 -24.89
N ALA A 316 1.06 1.52 -24.45
CA ALA A 316 1.60 0.17 -24.25
C ALA A 316 0.89 -0.55 -23.10
N VAL A 317 0.72 0.10 -21.94
CA VAL A 317 -0.03 -0.43 -20.80
C VAL A 317 -1.47 -0.75 -21.19
N THR A 318 -2.12 0.15 -21.96
CA THR A 318 -3.50 -0.06 -22.43
C THR A 318 -3.60 -1.25 -23.40
N ARG A 319 -2.65 -1.39 -24.33
CA ARG A 319 -2.59 -2.58 -25.21
C ARG A 319 -2.38 -3.87 -24.43
N ALA A 320 -1.65 -3.82 -23.32
CA ALA A 320 -1.46 -4.95 -22.43
C ALA A 320 -2.72 -5.28 -21.57
N GLY A 321 -3.78 -4.48 -21.65
CA GLY A 321 -5.07 -4.72 -20.99
C GLY A 321 -5.14 -4.16 -19.56
N LYS A 322 -4.25 -3.24 -19.20
CA LYS A 322 -4.21 -2.55 -17.90
C LYS A 322 -4.39 -1.03 -18.07
N PHE A 323 -4.47 -0.33 -16.96
CA PHE A 323 -4.52 1.14 -16.90
C PHE A 323 -3.20 1.69 -16.36
N PRO A 324 -2.68 2.78 -16.94
CA PRO A 324 -1.44 3.36 -16.49
C PRO A 324 -1.63 4.18 -15.20
N MET A 325 -0.69 4.03 -14.29
CA MET A 325 -0.43 4.92 -13.18
C MET A 325 0.96 5.53 -13.37
N LEU A 326 1.12 6.84 -13.11
CA LEU A 326 2.35 7.58 -13.37
C LEU A 326 2.55 8.67 -12.32
N TRP A 327 3.79 9.10 -12.14
CA TRP A 327 4.08 10.28 -11.34
C TRP A 327 3.51 11.57 -11.97
N GLY A 328 3.34 12.60 -11.17
CA GLY A 328 2.64 13.84 -11.54
C GLY A 328 3.21 14.59 -12.74
N GLU A 329 4.49 14.41 -13.04
CA GLU A 329 5.19 14.98 -14.19
C GLU A 329 4.59 14.56 -15.52
N ALA A 330 3.94 13.40 -15.56
CA ALA A 330 3.22 12.89 -16.74
C ALA A 330 2.00 13.76 -17.10
N ALA A 331 1.56 14.65 -16.22
CA ALA A 331 0.48 15.58 -16.53
C ALA A 331 0.82 16.45 -17.75
N GLY A 332 -0.12 16.52 -18.68
CA GLY A 332 0.08 17.19 -19.99
C GLY A 332 0.29 16.22 -21.14
N ALA A 333 0.61 14.95 -20.90
CA ALA A 333 0.56 13.91 -21.90
C ALA A 333 -0.89 13.49 -22.20
N ARG A 334 -1.12 12.98 -23.40
CA ARG A 334 -2.41 12.39 -23.78
C ARG A 334 -2.51 10.98 -23.17
N LEU A 335 -3.16 10.89 -22.02
CA LEU A 335 -3.35 9.62 -21.31
C LEU A 335 -4.77 9.06 -21.49
N PRO A 336 -4.98 7.74 -21.27
CA PRO A 336 -6.31 7.16 -21.18
C PRO A 336 -7.14 7.82 -20.09
N PHE A 337 -8.47 7.90 -20.29
CA PHE A 337 -9.41 8.55 -19.36
C PHE A 337 -9.36 8.03 -17.90
N VAL A 338 -8.97 6.77 -17.72
CA VAL A 338 -8.88 6.09 -16.41
C VAL A 338 -7.47 6.07 -15.83
N ALA A 339 -6.51 6.82 -16.42
CA ALA A 339 -5.15 6.91 -15.87
C ALA A 339 -5.16 7.53 -14.47
N LYS A 340 -4.24 7.07 -13.61
CA LYS A 340 -3.96 7.68 -12.31
C LYS A 340 -2.68 8.51 -12.37
N LEU A 341 -2.73 9.73 -11.89
CA LEU A 341 -1.55 10.59 -11.70
C LEU A 341 -1.26 10.71 -10.21
N GLN A 342 -0.03 10.40 -9.82
CA GLN A 342 0.41 10.42 -8.42
C GLN A 342 1.20 11.70 -8.15
N LEU A 343 0.63 12.59 -7.34
CA LEU A 343 1.28 13.84 -6.92
C LEU A 343 2.22 13.58 -5.76
N TRP A 344 3.51 13.91 -5.92
CA TRP A 344 4.51 13.82 -4.85
C TRP A 344 5.20 15.16 -4.58
N ASP A 345 5.56 15.92 -5.64
CA ASP A 345 6.28 17.19 -5.51
C ASP A 345 5.34 18.30 -5.02
N THR A 346 5.62 18.78 -3.82
CA THR A 346 4.84 19.85 -3.16
C THR A 346 5.11 21.24 -3.71
N ASN A 347 6.12 21.39 -4.57
CA ASN A 347 6.49 22.64 -5.22
C ASN A 347 6.07 22.68 -6.70
N ALA A 348 5.54 21.57 -7.24
CA ALA A 348 5.09 21.50 -8.63
C ALA A 348 3.92 22.46 -8.89
N ASP A 349 3.87 23.02 -10.11
CA ASP A 349 2.68 23.75 -10.57
C ASP A 349 1.46 22.79 -10.59
N PRO A 350 0.39 23.07 -9.84
CA PRO A 350 -0.79 22.21 -9.82
C PRO A 350 -1.60 22.22 -11.13
N ALA A 351 -1.42 23.24 -11.99
CA ALA A 351 -2.26 23.45 -13.15
C ALA A 351 -2.25 22.26 -14.16
N PRO A 352 -1.12 21.60 -14.48
CA PRO A 352 -1.13 20.43 -15.36
C PRO A 352 -1.94 19.26 -14.79
N ILE A 353 -1.77 18.93 -13.51
CA ILE A 353 -2.52 17.84 -12.84
C ILE A 353 -4.00 18.19 -12.75
N ALA A 354 -4.34 19.43 -12.39
CA ALA A 354 -5.72 19.90 -12.37
C ALA A 354 -6.36 19.83 -13.78
N GLY A 355 -5.59 20.17 -14.82
CA GLY A 355 -6.03 20.01 -16.23
C GLY A 355 -6.35 18.57 -16.58
N ALA A 356 -5.46 17.63 -16.24
CA ALA A 356 -5.64 16.19 -16.46
C ALA A 356 -6.84 15.62 -15.68
N ALA A 357 -7.00 16.02 -14.40
CA ALA A 357 -8.12 15.61 -13.57
C ALA A 357 -9.46 16.10 -14.13
N ASN A 358 -9.52 17.34 -14.61
CA ASN A 358 -10.71 17.90 -15.27
C ASN A 358 -11.00 17.21 -16.63
N ALA A 359 -9.99 16.64 -17.27
CA ALA A 359 -10.12 15.85 -18.48
C ALA A 359 -10.51 14.38 -18.20
N GLY A 360 -10.50 13.94 -16.92
CA GLY A 360 -11.00 12.61 -16.52
C GLY A 360 -10.01 11.76 -15.74
N ALA A 361 -8.73 12.08 -15.69
CA ALA A 361 -7.75 11.37 -14.89
C ALA A 361 -8.13 11.38 -13.39
N GLN A 362 -7.73 10.35 -12.66
CA GLN A 362 -7.79 10.31 -11.20
C GLN A 362 -6.43 10.78 -10.63
N VAL A 363 -6.46 11.32 -9.41
CA VAL A 363 -5.26 11.80 -8.72
C VAL A 363 -5.08 11.02 -7.42
N VAL A 364 -3.91 10.42 -7.26
CA VAL A 364 -3.43 9.84 -5.99
C VAL A 364 -2.52 10.88 -5.34
N LEU A 365 -2.73 11.14 -4.06
CA LEU A 365 -1.96 12.14 -3.33
C LEU A 365 -0.89 11.47 -2.47
N SER A 366 0.36 11.77 -2.81
CA SER A 366 1.57 11.33 -2.09
C SER A 366 2.50 12.50 -1.75
N PRO A 367 1.98 13.65 -1.22
CA PRO A 367 2.84 14.82 -1.04
C PRO A 367 4.00 14.54 -0.09
N GLY A 368 5.22 14.84 -0.52
CA GLY A 368 6.46 14.51 0.17
C GLY A 368 6.54 15.05 1.60
N ASN A 369 5.94 16.22 1.86
CA ASN A 369 5.89 16.83 3.20
C ASN A 369 4.77 16.30 4.11
N ARG A 370 4.09 15.21 3.72
CA ARG A 370 2.99 14.60 4.48
C ARG A 370 3.13 13.09 4.61
N VAL A 371 3.37 12.41 3.49
CA VAL A 371 3.24 10.96 3.42
C VAL A 371 4.48 10.25 2.89
N TYR A 372 5.59 10.96 2.63
CA TYR A 372 6.88 10.33 2.39
C TYR A 372 7.48 9.92 3.73
N LEU A 373 7.39 8.64 4.00
CA LEU A 373 7.79 8.06 5.28
C LEU A 373 9.31 7.78 5.36
N ASP A 374 10.05 8.07 4.30
CA ASP A 374 11.51 8.17 4.29
C ASP A 374 12.02 9.54 4.73
N MET A 375 11.15 10.55 4.86
CA MET A 375 11.55 11.83 5.46
C MET A 375 11.85 11.65 6.96
N GLN A 376 12.90 12.31 7.43
CA GLN A 376 13.29 12.32 8.85
C GLN A 376 12.15 12.86 9.72
N TYR A 377 11.97 12.26 10.91
CA TYR A 377 10.99 12.75 11.89
C TYR A 377 11.34 14.15 12.40
N HIS A 378 12.63 14.39 12.65
CA HIS A 378 13.16 15.66 13.18
C HIS A 378 14.63 15.84 12.79
N GLU A 379 15.17 17.03 13.00
CA GLU A 379 16.58 17.32 12.78
C GLU A 379 17.49 16.36 13.56
N GLY A 380 18.42 15.73 12.86
CA GLY A 380 19.36 14.77 13.43
C GLY A 380 18.80 13.35 13.63
N PHE A 381 17.60 13.05 13.13
CA PHE A 381 17.12 11.68 13.08
C PHE A 381 18.05 10.84 12.17
N PRO A 382 18.47 9.62 12.59
CA PRO A 382 19.57 8.91 11.92
C PRO A 382 19.20 8.28 10.58
N LEU A 383 17.93 8.07 10.29
CA LEU A 383 17.43 7.43 9.06
C LEU A 383 16.71 8.43 8.17
N GLY A 384 16.71 8.15 6.86
CA GLY A 384 15.93 8.89 5.89
C GLY A 384 16.53 10.21 5.44
N GLN A 385 15.74 10.96 4.71
CA GLN A 385 16.07 12.23 4.06
C GLN A 385 15.29 13.40 4.65
N HIS A 386 15.51 14.63 4.16
CA HIS A 386 14.79 15.83 4.64
C HIS A 386 14.57 16.88 3.54
N TRP A 387 14.64 16.48 2.28
CA TRP A 387 14.47 17.43 1.16
C TRP A 387 13.04 18.02 1.10
N ALA A 388 12.02 17.27 1.54
CA ALA A 388 10.63 17.76 1.66
C ALA A 388 10.33 18.39 3.03
N GLY A 389 11.33 18.46 3.92
CA GLY A 389 11.20 18.85 5.32
C GLY A 389 11.24 17.66 6.28
N TYR A 390 10.94 17.93 7.55
CA TYR A 390 10.74 16.89 8.56
C TYR A 390 9.27 16.51 8.60
N VAL A 391 8.97 15.23 8.67
CA VAL A 391 7.61 14.72 8.68
C VAL A 391 7.38 13.92 9.97
N GLU A 392 6.72 14.52 10.92
CA GLU A 392 6.28 13.89 12.15
C GLU A 392 4.87 13.30 12.03
N VAL A 393 4.40 12.58 13.03
CA VAL A 393 3.10 11.91 13.01
C VAL A 393 1.96 12.88 12.73
N ARG A 394 2.01 14.08 13.32
CA ARG A 394 0.98 15.10 13.12
C ARG A 394 0.98 15.66 11.70
N ASP A 395 2.13 15.75 11.05
CA ASP A 395 2.22 16.20 9.67
C ASP A 395 1.54 15.21 8.71
N SER A 396 1.66 13.90 8.99
CA SER A 396 1.00 12.85 8.25
C SER A 396 -0.52 12.77 8.53
N TYR A 397 -0.99 13.34 9.65
CA TYR A 397 -2.39 13.30 10.07
C TYR A 397 -3.18 14.58 9.75
N ASP A 398 -2.58 15.77 9.94
CA ASP A 398 -3.28 17.06 10.06
C ASP A 398 -3.41 17.75 8.70
N TRP A 399 -4.02 17.09 7.73
CA TRP A 399 -4.31 17.62 6.39
C TRP A 399 -5.57 16.99 5.80
N ASP A 400 -6.16 17.62 4.76
CA ASP A 400 -7.33 17.11 4.06
C ASP A 400 -7.00 16.84 2.59
N PRO A 401 -6.94 15.57 2.16
CA PRO A 401 -6.69 15.21 0.77
C PRO A 401 -7.67 15.85 -0.22
N ALA A 402 -8.95 15.96 0.15
CA ALA A 402 -9.98 16.50 -0.75
C ALA A 402 -9.80 17.97 -1.11
N THR A 403 -9.00 18.70 -0.33
CA THR A 403 -8.75 20.14 -0.53
C THR A 403 -7.26 20.47 -0.69
N TYR A 404 -6.40 19.43 -0.77
CA TYR A 404 -4.96 19.63 -0.79
C TYR A 404 -4.45 20.29 -2.07
N LEU A 405 -5.04 19.94 -3.22
CA LEU A 405 -4.57 20.41 -4.53
C LEU A 405 -5.60 21.33 -5.20
N ASP A 406 -5.20 22.57 -5.40
CA ASP A 406 -6.06 23.59 -6.03
C ASP A 406 -6.45 23.19 -7.46
N GLY A 407 -7.72 23.38 -7.80
CA GLY A 407 -8.27 23.14 -9.14
C GLY A 407 -8.60 21.69 -9.47
N VAL A 408 -8.28 20.73 -8.59
CA VAL A 408 -8.69 19.33 -8.73
C VAL A 408 -10.03 19.12 -8.03
N PRO A 409 -11.07 18.63 -8.73
CA PRO A 409 -12.35 18.33 -8.09
C PRO A 409 -12.18 17.20 -7.05
N PRO A 410 -12.79 17.29 -5.86
CA PRO A 410 -12.72 16.23 -4.84
C PRO A 410 -13.06 14.83 -5.35
N ALA A 411 -14.04 14.73 -6.26
CA ALA A 411 -14.42 13.47 -6.90
C ALA A 411 -13.35 12.88 -7.86
N ARG A 412 -12.26 13.60 -8.11
CA ARG A 412 -11.11 13.11 -8.89
C ARG A 412 -9.92 12.73 -8.03
N ILE A 413 -10.00 12.96 -6.72
CA ILE A 413 -9.02 12.44 -5.77
C ILE A 413 -9.37 10.97 -5.51
N ALA A 414 -8.57 10.05 -6.05
CA ALA A 414 -8.72 8.63 -5.82
C ALA A 414 -8.41 8.27 -4.35
N GLY A 415 -7.43 8.94 -3.77
CA GLY A 415 -7.06 8.74 -2.38
C GLY A 415 -5.64 9.17 -2.05
N VAL A 416 -5.06 8.48 -1.07
CA VAL A 416 -3.73 8.77 -0.52
C VAL A 416 -2.84 7.55 -0.62
N GLU A 417 -1.55 7.78 -0.85
CA GLU A 417 -0.55 6.73 -0.82
C GLU A 417 0.69 7.21 -0.09
N ALA A 418 1.07 6.51 0.97
CA ALA A 418 2.36 6.72 1.60
C ALA A 418 3.47 6.15 0.73
N ALA A 419 4.64 6.78 0.76
CA ALA A 419 5.82 6.28 0.08
C ALA A 419 6.99 6.12 1.06
N VAL A 420 7.77 5.07 0.88
CA VAL A 420 9.03 4.86 1.61
C VAL A 420 10.14 4.53 0.64
N TRP A 421 10.97 5.52 0.35
CA TRP A 421 12.19 5.38 -0.44
C TRP A 421 13.32 4.84 0.43
N THR A 422 14.18 4.00 -0.12
CA THR A 422 15.06 3.17 0.70
C THR A 422 16.55 3.47 0.54
N GLU A 423 16.95 4.64 0.04
CA GLU A 423 18.37 5.02 -0.08
C GLU A 423 19.12 4.94 1.27
N TRP A 424 18.42 5.27 2.36
CA TRP A 424 18.95 5.32 3.73
C TRP A 424 18.25 4.34 4.69
N ILE A 425 17.48 3.40 4.15
CA ILE A 425 16.72 2.39 4.89
C ILE A 425 17.19 1.02 4.42
N VAL A 426 18.00 0.35 5.24
CA VAL A 426 18.76 -0.84 4.81
C VAL A 426 18.22 -2.12 5.43
N THR A 427 17.70 -2.05 6.66
CA THR A 427 17.23 -3.22 7.41
C THR A 427 15.71 -3.22 7.57
N GLU A 428 15.15 -4.40 7.88
CA GLU A 428 13.74 -4.52 8.22
C GLU A 428 13.37 -3.64 9.44
N GLU A 429 14.26 -3.55 10.43
CA GLU A 429 14.07 -2.70 11.61
C GLU A 429 14.00 -1.21 11.21
N ASP A 430 14.88 -0.75 10.31
CA ASP A 430 14.84 0.61 9.77
C ASP A 430 13.52 0.88 9.06
N LEU A 431 13.10 -0.06 8.19
CA LEU A 431 11.85 0.06 7.43
C LEU A 431 10.64 0.26 8.35
N PHE A 432 10.45 -0.62 9.33
CA PHE A 432 9.31 -0.50 10.24
C PHE A 432 9.43 0.71 11.17
N THR A 433 10.63 1.11 11.58
CA THR A 433 10.86 2.36 12.35
C THR A 433 10.42 3.59 11.56
N MET A 434 10.66 3.60 10.24
CA MET A 434 10.23 4.70 9.39
C MET A 434 8.73 4.64 9.05
N LEU A 435 8.15 3.47 8.91
CA LEU A 435 6.72 3.30 8.68
C LEU A 435 5.89 3.68 9.90
N LEU A 436 6.27 3.23 11.10
CA LEU A 436 5.47 3.38 12.31
C LEU A 436 6.01 4.49 13.24
N PRO A 437 5.10 5.32 13.80
CA PRO A 437 3.64 5.24 13.76
C PRO A 437 2.94 6.00 12.62
N ARG A 438 3.68 6.66 11.70
CA ARG A 438 3.13 7.54 10.66
C ARG A 438 2.17 6.84 9.69
N LEU A 439 2.46 5.58 9.30
CA LEU A 439 1.58 4.83 8.39
C LEU A 439 0.16 4.67 8.95
N ALA A 440 0.03 4.48 10.26
CA ALA A 440 -1.27 4.41 10.92
C ALA A 440 -2.05 5.75 10.84
N ALA A 441 -1.32 6.89 10.88
CA ALA A 441 -1.92 8.21 10.66
C ALA A 441 -2.39 8.38 9.21
N VAL A 442 -1.58 7.99 8.23
CA VAL A 442 -1.96 8.02 6.80
C VAL A 442 -3.17 7.13 6.54
N ALA A 443 -3.20 5.94 7.15
CA ALA A 443 -4.33 5.02 7.03
C ALA A 443 -5.64 5.65 7.53
N GLU A 444 -5.62 6.37 8.66
CA GLU A 444 -6.80 7.07 9.17
C GLU A 444 -7.21 8.25 8.27
N VAL A 445 -6.25 8.96 7.67
CA VAL A 445 -6.54 10.02 6.67
C VAL A 445 -7.26 9.45 5.45
N GLY A 446 -6.83 8.28 4.99
CA GLY A 446 -7.44 7.60 3.84
C GLY A 446 -8.80 6.96 4.14
N TRP A 447 -9.01 6.50 5.36
CA TRP A 447 -10.20 5.76 5.77
C TRP A 447 -11.31 6.64 6.35
N SER A 448 -10.97 7.44 7.37
CA SER A 448 -11.98 8.13 8.19
C SER A 448 -12.44 9.45 7.56
N ALA A 449 -13.71 9.80 7.71
CA ALA A 449 -14.25 11.06 7.24
C ALA A 449 -13.55 12.26 7.92
N GLN A 450 -13.35 13.36 7.18
CA GLN A 450 -12.60 14.53 7.65
C GLN A 450 -13.14 15.14 8.93
N ASP A 451 -14.47 15.20 9.06
CA ASP A 451 -15.17 15.77 10.22
C ASP A 451 -15.17 14.85 11.45
N GLN A 452 -14.73 13.61 11.31
CA GLN A 452 -14.56 12.64 12.41
C GLN A 452 -13.12 12.58 12.91
N ARG A 453 -12.16 13.16 12.19
CA ARG A 453 -10.76 13.14 12.57
C ARG A 453 -10.45 14.26 13.56
N ASP A 454 -9.83 13.89 14.67
CA ASP A 454 -9.45 14.76 15.76
C ASP A 454 -8.12 14.27 16.35
N TRP A 455 -7.10 15.14 16.34
CA TRP A 455 -5.76 14.80 16.81
C TRP A 455 -5.73 14.35 18.28
N ASP A 456 -6.42 15.06 19.15
CA ASP A 456 -6.41 14.76 20.58
C ASP A 456 -7.10 13.43 20.89
N GLY A 457 -8.09 13.03 20.12
CA GLY A 457 -8.72 11.71 20.14
C GLY A 457 -7.89 10.63 19.45
N PHE A 458 -7.12 10.97 18.39
CA PHE A 458 -6.28 10.04 17.67
C PHE A 458 -5.07 9.55 18.47
N VAL A 459 -4.33 10.46 19.11
CA VAL A 459 -3.10 10.14 19.87
C VAL A 459 -3.29 8.99 20.88
N PRO A 460 -4.29 8.99 21.76
CA PRO A 460 -4.48 7.88 22.69
C PRO A 460 -4.83 6.55 21.97
N ARG A 461 -5.53 6.59 20.83
CA ARG A 461 -5.83 5.40 20.02
C ARG A 461 -4.57 4.86 19.37
N LEU A 462 -3.75 5.73 18.82
CA LEU A 462 -2.48 5.36 18.19
C LEU A 462 -1.48 4.78 19.23
N ARG A 463 -1.38 5.39 20.42
CA ARG A 463 -0.55 4.87 21.50
C ARG A 463 -0.96 3.46 21.92
N ALA A 464 -2.24 3.15 21.90
CA ALA A 464 -2.76 1.83 22.23
C ALA A 464 -2.40 0.76 21.20
N GLN A 465 -1.91 1.13 20.00
CA GLN A 465 -1.46 0.17 19.00
C GLN A 465 -0.07 -0.41 19.29
N ALA A 466 0.77 0.28 20.08
CA ALA A 466 2.15 -0.14 20.31
C ALA A 466 2.30 -1.60 20.82
N PRO A 467 1.48 -2.11 21.75
CA PRO A 467 1.52 -3.52 22.14
C PRO A 467 1.28 -4.49 20.98
N LEU A 468 0.50 -4.10 19.95
CA LEU A 468 0.29 -4.93 18.75
C LEU A 468 1.54 -4.96 17.88
N TRP A 469 2.25 -3.83 17.75
CA TRP A 469 3.52 -3.78 17.03
C TRP A 469 4.58 -4.64 17.73
N ASP A 470 4.70 -4.50 19.06
CA ASP A 470 5.61 -5.32 19.88
C ASP A 470 5.31 -6.83 19.73
N ALA A 471 4.03 -7.22 19.79
CA ALA A 471 3.61 -8.61 19.66
C ALA A 471 3.93 -9.22 18.28
N ASN A 472 3.96 -8.37 17.23
CA ASN A 472 4.30 -8.76 15.86
C ASN A 472 5.80 -8.55 15.52
N GLY A 473 6.61 -8.11 16.50
CA GLY A 473 8.05 -7.86 16.32
C GLY A 473 8.34 -6.74 15.33
N LEU A 474 7.47 -5.72 15.25
CA LEU A 474 7.63 -4.56 14.40
C LEU A 474 8.29 -3.43 15.18
N ALA A 475 9.40 -2.92 14.67
CA ALA A 475 10.03 -1.72 15.19
C ALA A 475 9.17 -0.49 14.92
N TYR A 476 9.28 0.54 15.75
CA TYR A 476 8.60 1.82 15.55
C TYR A 476 9.35 2.96 16.21
N HIS A 477 9.18 4.16 15.67
CA HIS A 477 9.72 5.37 16.31
C HIS A 477 8.88 5.78 17.51
N PRO A 478 9.47 5.91 18.72
CA PRO A 478 8.74 6.36 19.90
C PRO A 478 8.56 7.90 19.89
N SER A 479 7.79 8.40 18.93
CA SER A 479 7.52 9.82 18.73
C SER A 479 7.01 10.50 20.00
N GLU A 480 7.62 11.64 20.39
CA GLU A 480 7.17 12.45 21.53
C GLU A 480 5.75 13.01 21.36
N GLN A 481 5.23 13.02 20.14
CA GLN A 481 3.84 13.43 19.87
C GLN A 481 2.83 12.35 20.27
N VAL A 482 3.27 11.10 20.44
CA VAL A 482 2.41 9.94 20.72
C VAL A 482 2.67 9.33 22.09
N PHE A 483 3.95 9.16 22.47
CA PHE A 483 4.37 8.42 23.67
C PHE A 483 4.85 9.29 24.82
#